data_dbcd69bc20adb4ff87c6879ec0b96429
#
_entry.id   dbcd69bc20adb4ff87c6879ec0b96429
#
_cell.length_a   1.000
_cell.length_b   1.000
_cell.length_c   1.000
_cell.angle_alpha   90.00
_cell.angle_beta   90.00
_cell.angle_gamma   90.00
#
_symmetry.space_group_name_H-M   'P 1'
#
loop_
_entity.id
_entity.type
_entity.pdbx_description
1 polymer ?
#
loop_
_entity_poly.entity_id
_entity_poly.type
_entity_poly.pdbx_seq_one_letter_code
_entity_poly.pdbx_strand_id
1 'polypeptide(L)'
;MAKQHPYARVVDGLRTRCRKNAEALTLLQFDWPVSRFVLERISEYISDQICADEEPVIYEIIEEALIRYSEVVHFKSGHKIPDPLRFAVFIEALISETSRIMEIEISDKSGSSWTVSSGQSFCEWYSKHEGGLTIHPKLHDNENSLRSVLYDLITSEQIRSVLRRVNYEEAVMAGGLAAGN
;
A
#
# COMPACT_ATOMS: atom_id res chain seq x y z
N MET A 1 16.97 8.45 21.36
CA MET A 1 17.10 7.37 20.38
C MET A 1 16.37 7.79 19.11
N ALA A 2 17.01 7.72 17.95
CA ALA A 2 16.33 8.01 16.69
C ALA A 2 15.22 6.95 16.46
N LYS A 3 14.01 7.40 16.17
CA LYS A 3 12.89 6.49 15.85
C LYS A 3 13.25 5.73 14.56
N GLN A 4 13.25 4.40 14.60
CA GLN A 4 13.49 3.60 13.40
C GLN A 4 12.39 3.87 12.38
N HIS A 5 12.76 3.96 11.10
CA HIS A 5 11.81 4.20 10.01
C HIS A 5 10.71 3.12 10.00
N PRO A 6 9.42 3.46 9.83
CA PRO A 6 8.32 2.49 9.86
C PRO A 6 8.56 1.28 8.94
N TYR A 7 9.02 1.53 7.72
CA TYR A 7 9.37 0.48 6.75
C TYR A 7 10.43 -0.51 7.28
N ALA A 8 11.46 -0.04 7.97
CA ALA A 8 12.51 -0.93 8.49
C ALA A 8 11.96 -1.92 9.52
N ARG A 9 11.01 -1.49 10.37
CA ARG A 9 10.34 -2.37 11.35
C ARG A 9 9.50 -3.44 10.64
N VAL A 10 8.79 -3.04 9.59
CA VAL A 10 7.96 -3.96 8.80
C VAL A 10 8.80 -4.99 8.06
N VAL A 11 9.94 -4.59 7.48
CA VAL A 11 10.88 -5.52 6.82
C VAL A 11 11.41 -6.58 7.79
N ASP A 12 11.76 -6.18 8.99
CA ASP A 12 12.20 -7.12 10.03
C ASP A 12 11.06 -8.07 10.44
N GLY A 13 9.84 -7.56 10.53
CA GLY A 13 8.62 -8.35 10.76
C GLY A 13 8.35 -9.36 9.63
N LEU A 14 8.45 -8.94 8.36
CA LEU A 14 8.29 -9.83 7.20
C LEU A 14 9.29 -10.98 7.22
N ARG A 15 10.54 -10.69 7.52
CA ARG A 15 11.61 -11.71 7.59
C ARG A 15 11.38 -12.77 8.66
N THR A 16 10.78 -12.37 9.77
CA THR A 16 10.55 -13.27 10.92
C THR A 16 9.24 -14.03 10.83
N ARG A 17 8.21 -13.45 10.24
CA ARG A 17 6.85 -14.02 10.25
C ARG A 17 6.55 -14.90 9.03
N CYS A 18 7.04 -14.52 7.86
CA CYS A 18 6.74 -15.25 6.63
C CYS A 18 7.92 -15.31 5.67
N ARG A 19 8.54 -16.51 5.57
CA ARG A 19 9.69 -16.74 4.68
C ARG A 19 9.37 -16.43 3.22
N LYS A 20 8.19 -16.82 2.73
CA LYS A 20 7.79 -16.59 1.33
C LYS A 20 7.73 -15.09 1.01
N ASN A 21 7.18 -14.28 1.91
CA ASN A 21 7.09 -12.84 1.74
C ASN A 21 8.47 -12.18 1.81
N ALA A 22 9.37 -12.68 2.66
CA ALA A 22 10.75 -12.22 2.71
C ALA A 22 11.52 -12.54 1.42
N GLU A 23 11.31 -13.72 0.83
CA GLU A 23 11.89 -14.11 -0.46
C GLU A 23 11.32 -13.26 -1.60
N ALA A 24 9.99 -13.03 -1.62
CA ALA A 24 9.33 -12.17 -2.59
C ALA A 24 9.83 -10.72 -2.52
N LEU A 25 9.98 -10.16 -1.31
CA LEU A 25 10.54 -8.83 -1.10
C LEU A 25 11.99 -8.74 -1.60
N THR A 26 12.79 -9.77 -1.32
CA THR A 26 14.19 -9.81 -1.77
C THR A 26 14.27 -9.85 -3.31
N LEU A 27 13.43 -10.65 -3.94
CA LEU A 27 13.34 -10.72 -5.40
C LEU A 27 12.87 -9.40 -6.00
N LEU A 28 11.81 -8.81 -5.43
CA LEU A 28 11.29 -7.51 -5.86
C LEU A 28 12.37 -6.43 -5.81
N GLN A 29 13.12 -6.35 -4.71
CA GLN A 29 14.18 -5.34 -4.54
C GLN A 29 15.39 -5.61 -5.44
N PHE A 30 15.66 -6.87 -5.76
CA PHE A 30 16.70 -7.24 -6.71
C PHE A 30 16.32 -6.85 -8.15
N ASP A 31 15.11 -7.20 -8.57
CA ASP A 31 14.60 -6.90 -9.92
C ASP A 31 14.32 -5.39 -10.10
N TRP A 32 13.81 -4.76 -9.04
CA TRP A 32 13.33 -3.37 -9.03
C TRP A 32 13.85 -2.62 -7.79
N PRO A 33 15.12 -2.17 -7.77
CA PRO A 33 15.68 -1.46 -6.61
C PRO A 33 14.88 -0.22 -6.18
N VAL A 34 14.18 0.41 -7.12
CA VAL A 34 13.28 1.55 -6.86
C VAL A 34 12.07 1.18 -5.98
N SER A 35 11.73 -0.11 -5.87
CA SER A 35 10.65 -0.59 -5.01
C SER A 35 10.86 -0.24 -3.54
N ARG A 36 12.09 -0.15 -3.09
CA ARG A 36 12.40 0.30 -1.74
C ARG A 36 11.89 1.71 -1.47
N PHE A 37 12.14 2.63 -2.39
CA PHE A 37 11.61 4.01 -2.29
C PHE A 37 10.08 4.02 -2.21
N VAL A 38 9.41 3.21 -3.04
CA VAL A 38 7.95 3.07 -3.03
C VAL A 38 7.45 2.63 -1.66
N LEU A 39 8.06 1.57 -1.11
CA LEU A 39 7.68 1.01 0.19
C LEU A 39 7.93 1.97 1.35
N GLU A 40 9.06 2.70 1.31
CA GLU A 40 9.37 3.73 2.29
C GLU A 40 8.31 4.85 2.27
N ARG A 41 7.92 5.33 1.09
CA ARG A 41 6.93 6.40 0.93
C ARG A 41 5.53 6.01 1.39
N ILE A 42 5.07 4.81 1.03
CA ILE A 42 3.78 4.30 1.52
C ILE A 42 3.80 4.15 3.04
N SER A 43 4.89 3.62 3.60
CA SER A 43 5.00 3.44 5.05
C SER A 43 5.01 4.77 5.80
N GLU A 44 5.69 5.78 5.27
CA GLU A 44 5.66 7.15 5.82
C GLU A 44 4.25 7.72 5.77
N TYR A 45 3.59 7.65 4.62
CA TYR A 45 2.23 8.15 4.44
C TYR A 45 1.25 7.54 5.43
N ILE A 46 1.27 6.20 5.57
CA ILE A 46 0.39 5.51 6.52
C ILE A 46 0.71 5.92 7.96
N SER A 47 2.00 5.99 8.31
CA SER A 47 2.45 6.38 9.65
C SER A 47 2.05 7.82 10.00
N ASP A 48 2.04 8.73 9.03
CA ASP A 48 1.61 10.12 9.21
C ASP A 48 0.09 10.25 9.42
N GLN A 49 -0.68 9.32 8.85
CA GLN A 49 -2.14 9.32 8.98
C GLN A 49 -2.61 8.56 10.24
N ILE A 50 -1.91 7.48 10.63
CA ILE A 50 -2.26 6.62 11.75
C ILE A 50 -1.24 6.86 12.87
N CYS A 51 -1.70 7.24 14.06
CA CYS A 51 -0.81 7.65 15.13
C CYS A 51 -0.36 6.54 16.07
N ALA A 52 -0.97 5.38 16.02
CA ALA A 52 -0.65 4.28 16.92
C ALA A 52 -0.81 2.96 16.17
N ASP A 53 0.12 2.04 16.45
CA ASP A 53 0.09 0.68 15.90
C ASP A 53 -0.01 0.63 14.36
N GLU A 54 0.66 1.56 13.68
CA GLU A 54 0.70 1.62 12.21
C GLU A 54 1.38 0.39 11.59
N GLU A 55 2.26 -0.29 12.33
CA GLU A 55 3.06 -1.41 11.82
C GLU A 55 2.22 -2.59 11.31
N PRO A 56 1.16 -3.05 12.00
CA PRO A 56 0.29 -4.12 11.48
C PRO A 56 -0.40 -3.73 10.17
N VAL A 57 -0.81 -2.47 10.04
CA VAL A 57 -1.48 -1.95 8.82
C VAL A 57 -0.51 -1.92 7.65
N ILE A 58 0.68 -1.38 7.86
CA ILE A 58 1.73 -1.33 6.84
C ILE A 58 2.12 -2.76 6.43
N TYR A 59 2.23 -3.67 7.40
CA TYR A 59 2.54 -5.07 7.16
C TYR A 59 1.50 -5.73 6.25
N GLU A 60 0.22 -5.60 6.56
CA GLU A 60 -0.89 -6.17 5.78
C GLU A 60 -0.88 -5.68 4.33
N ILE A 61 -0.71 -4.38 4.12
CA ILE A 61 -0.67 -3.76 2.79
C ILE A 61 0.52 -4.29 1.97
N ILE A 62 1.70 -4.34 2.57
CA ILE A 62 2.91 -4.80 1.88
C ILE A 62 2.83 -6.31 1.62
N GLU A 63 2.32 -7.09 2.57
CA GLU A 63 2.15 -8.53 2.43
C GLU A 63 1.25 -8.87 1.24
N GLU A 64 0.08 -8.24 1.15
CA GLU A 64 -0.86 -8.46 0.05
C GLU A 64 -0.24 -8.08 -1.31
N ALA A 65 0.45 -6.96 -1.38
CA ALA A 65 1.12 -6.55 -2.61
C ALA A 65 2.24 -7.53 -3.03
N LEU A 66 2.97 -8.12 -2.07
CA LEU A 66 3.98 -9.14 -2.34
C LEU A 66 3.36 -10.48 -2.78
N ILE A 67 2.21 -10.85 -2.22
CA ILE A 67 1.46 -12.02 -2.66
C ILE A 67 1.08 -11.87 -4.13
N ARG A 68 0.44 -10.76 -4.51
CA ARG A 68 0.05 -10.49 -5.90
C ARG A 68 1.26 -10.42 -6.84
N TYR A 69 2.35 -9.78 -6.42
CA TYR A 69 3.60 -9.79 -7.17
C TYR A 69 4.11 -11.22 -7.43
N SER A 70 4.02 -12.09 -6.43
CA SER A 70 4.50 -13.47 -6.53
C SER A 70 3.62 -14.33 -7.43
N GLU A 71 2.32 -14.13 -7.42
CA GLU A 71 1.35 -14.89 -8.22
C GLU A 71 1.56 -14.69 -9.73
N VAL A 72 1.88 -13.47 -10.16
CA VAL A 72 2.20 -13.17 -11.58
C VAL A 72 3.42 -13.93 -12.08
N VAL A 73 4.35 -14.34 -11.20
CA VAL A 73 5.53 -15.13 -11.58
C VAL A 73 5.15 -16.49 -12.16
N HIS A 74 4.14 -17.12 -11.62
CA HIS A 74 3.77 -18.48 -12.00
C HIS A 74 3.28 -18.60 -13.46
N PHE A 75 2.82 -17.49 -14.05
CA PHE A 75 2.34 -17.48 -15.43
C PHE A 75 3.44 -17.29 -16.48
N LYS A 76 4.64 -16.82 -16.10
CA LYS A 76 5.74 -16.50 -17.02
C LYS A 76 7.09 -17.07 -16.59
N SER A 77 7.12 -18.24 -15.95
CA SER A 77 8.36 -18.90 -15.55
C SER A 77 9.22 -19.22 -16.78
N GLY A 78 10.27 -18.44 -17.00
CA GLY A 78 11.21 -18.61 -18.13
C GLY A 78 11.94 -17.33 -18.55
N HIS A 79 11.51 -16.15 -18.14
CA HIS A 79 12.19 -14.91 -18.52
C HIS A 79 13.27 -14.52 -17.52
N LYS A 80 14.50 -14.32 -18.00
CA LYS A 80 15.67 -13.83 -17.24
C LYS A 80 15.64 -12.30 -17.01
N ILE A 81 14.68 -11.59 -17.58
CA ILE A 81 14.59 -10.12 -17.52
C ILE A 81 13.44 -9.75 -16.57
N PRO A 82 13.62 -8.73 -15.67
CA PRO A 82 12.55 -8.23 -14.84
C PRO A 82 11.31 -7.87 -15.66
N ASP A 83 10.17 -8.44 -15.31
CA ASP A 83 8.92 -8.23 -16.05
C ASP A 83 8.25 -6.93 -15.55
N PRO A 84 8.12 -5.89 -16.40
CA PRO A 84 7.45 -4.65 -16.04
C PRO A 84 6.01 -4.85 -15.59
N LEU A 85 5.30 -5.86 -16.13
CA LEU A 85 3.93 -6.18 -15.73
C LEU A 85 3.86 -6.58 -14.25
N ARG A 86 4.81 -7.38 -13.76
CA ARG A 86 4.87 -7.77 -12.35
C ARG A 86 5.05 -6.57 -11.44
N PHE A 87 5.93 -5.65 -11.83
CA PHE A 87 6.14 -4.43 -11.07
C PHE A 87 4.89 -3.54 -11.09
N ALA A 88 4.20 -3.43 -12.23
CA ALA A 88 2.94 -2.71 -12.33
C ALA A 88 1.85 -3.31 -11.44
N VAL A 89 1.72 -4.64 -11.39
CA VAL A 89 0.80 -5.35 -10.49
C VAL A 89 1.13 -5.08 -9.03
N PHE A 90 2.42 -5.07 -8.67
CA PHE A 90 2.84 -4.72 -7.32
C PHE A 90 2.44 -3.27 -6.94
N ILE A 91 2.70 -2.30 -7.81
CA ILE A 91 2.33 -0.89 -7.60
C ILE A 91 0.81 -0.75 -7.47
N GLU A 92 0.05 -1.38 -8.37
CA GLU A 92 -1.41 -1.36 -8.36
C GLU A 92 -1.97 -1.98 -7.07
N ALA A 93 -1.41 -3.10 -6.63
CA ALA A 93 -1.82 -3.74 -5.39
C ALA A 93 -1.55 -2.86 -4.17
N LEU A 94 -0.38 -2.22 -4.09
CA LEU A 94 -0.06 -1.27 -3.02
C LEU A 94 -1.05 -0.11 -2.95
N ILE A 95 -1.35 0.51 -4.09
CA ILE A 95 -2.31 1.63 -4.18
C ILE A 95 -3.69 1.15 -3.76
N SER A 96 -4.13 0.02 -4.31
CA SER A 96 -5.46 -0.55 -4.06
C SER A 96 -5.67 -0.89 -2.59
N GLU A 97 -4.72 -1.61 -1.97
CA GLU A 97 -4.82 -2.00 -0.56
C GLU A 97 -4.69 -0.79 0.37
N THR A 98 -3.80 0.17 0.06
CA THR A 98 -3.71 1.40 0.84
C THR A 98 -5.01 2.18 0.75
N SER A 99 -5.60 2.35 -0.45
CA SER A 99 -6.90 3.01 -0.61
C SER A 99 -7.98 2.30 0.19
N ARG A 100 -8.10 0.97 0.06
CA ARG A 100 -9.12 0.18 0.74
C ARG A 100 -9.07 0.34 2.26
N ILE A 101 -7.84 0.33 2.84
CA ILE A 101 -7.67 0.44 4.29
C ILE A 101 -7.84 1.89 4.76
N MET A 102 -7.42 2.86 3.95
CA MET A 102 -7.46 4.28 4.34
C MET A 102 -8.78 4.98 3.97
N GLU A 103 -9.66 4.35 3.20
CA GLU A 103 -11.01 4.84 2.86
C GLU A 103 -12.03 4.49 3.93
N ILE A 104 -11.75 4.92 5.14
CA ILE A 104 -12.67 4.82 6.26
C ILE A 104 -13.13 6.22 6.70
N GLU A 105 -14.34 6.29 7.19
CA GLU A 105 -14.86 7.42 7.95
C GLU A 105 -15.06 6.98 9.39
N ILE A 106 -14.52 7.75 10.32
CA ILE A 106 -14.70 7.52 11.74
C ILE A 106 -15.51 8.68 12.30
N SER A 107 -16.66 8.38 12.92
CA SER A 107 -17.48 9.39 13.58
C SER A 107 -17.49 9.20 15.09
N ASP A 108 -17.64 10.31 15.82
CA ASP A 108 -17.87 10.32 17.25
C ASP A 108 -19.38 10.40 17.56
N LYS A 109 -19.73 10.37 18.84
CA LYS A 109 -21.12 10.49 19.31
C LYS A 109 -21.74 11.86 19.05
N SER A 110 -20.94 12.89 18.80
CA SER A 110 -21.41 14.24 18.49
C SER A 110 -21.79 14.41 17.02
N GLY A 111 -21.46 13.43 16.17
CA GLY A 111 -21.63 13.49 14.72
C GLY A 111 -20.47 14.16 13.99
N SER A 112 -19.37 14.49 14.72
CA SER A 112 -18.12 14.90 14.07
C SER A 112 -17.46 13.70 13.42
N SER A 113 -16.93 13.85 12.20
CA SER A 113 -16.29 12.75 11.48
C SER A 113 -14.86 13.09 11.07
N TRP A 114 -14.04 12.04 11.01
CA TRP A 114 -12.70 12.07 10.48
C TRP A 114 -12.59 11.13 9.28
N THR A 115 -11.86 11.62 8.28
CA THR A 115 -11.44 10.83 7.12
C THR A 115 -9.98 11.15 6.81
N VAL A 116 -9.29 10.28 6.09
CA VAL A 116 -7.91 10.54 5.65
C VAL A 116 -7.78 11.84 4.85
N SER A 117 -8.83 12.23 4.13
CA SER A 117 -8.88 13.47 3.35
C SER A 117 -9.21 14.72 4.17
N SER A 118 -9.41 14.61 5.50
CA SER A 118 -9.79 15.74 6.36
C SER A 118 -8.67 16.76 6.61
N GLY A 119 -7.44 16.49 6.15
CA GLY A 119 -6.29 17.38 6.29
C GLY A 119 -5.68 17.41 7.70
N GLN A 120 -6.10 16.54 8.59
CA GLN A 120 -5.53 16.35 9.93
C GLN A 120 -5.33 14.87 10.21
N SER A 121 -4.33 14.53 11.04
CA SER A 121 -4.11 13.15 11.45
C SER A 121 -5.26 12.65 12.33
N PHE A 122 -5.47 11.33 12.36
CA PHE A 122 -6.49 10.74 13.25
C PHE A 122 -6.24 11.11 14.73
N CYS A 123 -4.98 11.15 15.19
CA CYS A 123 -4.68 11.55 16.57
C CYS A 123 -5.04 12.99 16.88
N GLU A 124 -4.77 13.92 15.99
CA GLU A 124 -5.14 15.32 16.19
C GLU A 124 -6.65 15.47 16.27
N TRP A 125 -7.36 14.74 15.42
CA TRP A 125 -8.82 14.73 15.48
C TRP A 125 -9.32 14.06 16.76
N TYR A 126 -8.85 12.84 17.05
CA TYR A 126 -9.28 12.06 18.23
C TYR A 126 -9.00 12.77 19.56
N SER A 127 -7.88 13.49 19.68
CA SER A 127 -7.53 14.24 20.89
C SER A 127 -8.54 15.35 21.25
N LYS A 128 -9.37 15.77 20.29
CA LYS A 128 -10.37 16.83 20.47
C LYS A 128 -11.80 16.28 20.65
N HIS A 129 -11.96 14.96 20.56
CA HIS A 129 -13.28 14.32 20.55
C HIS A 129 -13.36 13.26 21.63
N GLU A 130 -14.37 13.35 22.49
CA GLU A 130 -14.61 12.41 23.58
C GLU A 130 -15.74 11.44 23.22
N GLY A 131 -15.53 10.16 23.50
CA GLY A 131 -16.61 9.17 23.47
C GLY A 131 -16.42 8.04 22.47
N GLY A 132 -17.42 7.17 22.39
CA GLY A 132 -17.35 5.99 21.52
C GLY A 132 -17.29 6.37 20.05
N LEU A 133 -16.37 5.69 19.34
CA LEU A 133 -16.18 5.87 17.92
C LEU A 133 -17.02 4.86 17.13
N THR A 134 -17.51 5.28 15.97
CA THR A 134 -18.15 4.41 14.99
C THR A 134 -17.36 4.49 13.70
N ILE A 135 -16.95 3.32 13.20
CA ILE A 135 -16.23 3.22 11.92
C ILE A 135 -17.26 2.94 10.83
N HIS A 136 -17.26 3.77 9.82
CA HIS A 136 -18.08 3.60 8.62
C HIS A 136 -17.17 3.30 7.43
N PRO A 137 -17.45 2.24 6.65
CA PRO A 137 -16.83 2.12 5.34
C PRO A 137 -17.31 3.30 4.49
N LYS A 138 -16.38 4.05 3.91
CA LYS A 138 -16.73 5.16 3.03
C LYS A 138 -17.27 4.58 1.72
N LEU A 139 -18.51 4.86 1.41
CA LEU A 139 -19.12 4.52 0.13
C LEU A 139 -18.48 5.36 -0.98
N HIS A 140 -17.94 4.72 -1.91
CA HIS A 140 -17.19 4.93 -3.15
C HIS A 140 -17.31 6.24 -3.96
N ASP A 141 -17.67 7.38 -3.43
CA ASP A 141 -17.80 8.60 -4.25
C ASP A 141 -16.46 9.28 -4.62
N ASN A 142 -15.32 8.84 -4.05
CA ASN A 142 -14.01 9.48 -4.25
C ASN A 142 -12.81 8.50 -4.38
N GLU A 143 -13.00 7.24 -4.74
CA GLU A 143 -11.89 6.28 -4.94
C GLU A 143 -10.77 6.84 -5.84
N ASN A 144 -11.15 7.56 -6.88
CA ASN A 144 -10.19 8.11 -7.83
C ASN A 144 -9.28 9.21 -7.23
N SER A 145 -9.71 9.92 -6.18
CA SER A 145 -8.92 11.01 -5.61
C SER A 145 -7.78 10.48 -4.74
N LEU A 146 -8.04 9.53 -3.84
CA LEU A 146 -6.99 8.95 -2.99
C LEU A 146 -6.01 8.11 -3.81
N ARG A 147 -6.50 7.30 -4.75
CA ARG A 147 -5.64 6.53 -5.66
C ARG A 147 -4.71 7.42 -6.47
N SER A 148 -5.21 8.57 -6.98
CA SER A 148 -4.39 9.53 -7.70
C SER A 148 -3.30 10.14 -6.80
N VAL A 149 -3.64 10.53 -5.58
CA VAL A 149 -2.68 11.04 -4.59
C VAL A 149 -1.62 10.00 -4.26
N LEU A 150 -2.02 8.75 -4.02
CA LEU A 150 -1.09 7.66 -3.74
C LEU A 150 -0.19 7.38 -4.94
N TYR A 151 -0.76 7.36 -6.15
CA TYR A 151 0.03 7.19 -7.37
C TYR A 151 1.09 8.28 -7.51
N ASP A 152 0.73 9.54 -7.33
CA ASP A 152 1.69 10.66 -7.40
C ASP A 152 2.73 10.61 -6.30
N LEU A 153 2.35 10.15 -5.10
CA LEU A 153 3.25 10.01 -3.96
C LEU A 153 4.38 9.00 -4.22
N ILE A 154 4.03 7.83 -4.80
CA ILE A 154 4.97 6.70 -4.94
C ILE A 154 5.63 6.60 -6.31
N THR A 155 5.13 7.31 -7.34
CA THR A 155 5.68 7.20 -8.69
C THR A 155 6.66 8.32 -8.99
N SER A 156 7.94 8.00 -8.99
CA SER A 156 8.99 8.81 -9.61
C SER A 156 8.89 8.74 -11.14
N GLU A 157 9.57 9.65 -11.87
CA GLU A 157 9.61 9.59 -13.34
C GLU A 157 10.18 8.25 -13.84
N GLN A 158 11.13 7.66 -13.11
CA GLN A 158 11.67 6.34 -13.41
C GLN A 158 10.56 5.26 -13.37
N ILE A 159 9.74 5.27 -12.31
CA ILE A 159 8.62 4.33 -12.15
C ILE A 159 7.58 4.56 -13.25
N ARG A 160 7.20 5.80 -13.50
CA ARG A 160 6.26 6.16 -14.58
C ARG A 160 6.74 5.67 -15.95
N SER A 161 8.04 5.77 -16.22
CA SER A 161 8.65 5.25 -17.44
C SER A 161 8.51 3.73 -17.59
N VAL A 162 8.62 3.00 -16.49
CA VAL A 162 8.38 1.54 -16.48
C VAL A 162 6.90 1.24 -16.71
N LEU A 163 6.01 1.91 -15.97
CA LEU A 163 4.57 1.67 -16.03
C LEU A 163 3.97 2.00 -17.42
N ARG A 164 4.50 3.01 -18.11
CA ARG A 164 4.08 3.34 -19.52
C ARG A 164 4.37 2.22 -20.52
N ARG A 165 5.27 1.29 -20.19
CA ARG A 165 5.58 0.12 -21.05
C ARG A 165 4.62 -1.04 -20.87
N VAL A 166 3.76 -0.93 -19.88
CA VAL A 166 2.77 -1.97 -19.55
C VAL A 166 1.40 -1.45 -19.98
N ASN A 167 0.63 -2.30 -20.64
CA ASN A 167 -0.77 -2.00 -20.85
C ASN A 167 -1.48 -2.02 -19.48
N TYR A 168 -1.97 -0.86 -19.04
CA TYR A 168 -2.62 -0.70 -17.75
C TYR A 168 -3.79 -1.68 -17.59
N GLU A 169 -4.56 -1.93 -18.66
CA GLU A 169 -5.66 -2.89 -18.65
C GLU A 169 -5.17 -4.32 -18.35
N GLU A 170 -4.00 -4.71 -18.88
CA GLU A 170 -3.41 -6.02 -18.56
C GLU A 170 -2.95 -6.10 -17.09
N ALA A 171 -2.43 -5.02 -16.53
CA ALA A 171 -2.01 -4.96 -15.12
C ALA A 171 -3.21 -5.07 -14.17
N VAL A 172 -4.30 -4.37 -14.46
CA VAL A 172 -5.54 -4.42 -13.69
C VAL A 172 -6.19 -5.80 -13.80
N MET A 173 -6.23 -6.37 -15.01
CA MET A 173 -6.79 -7.70 -15.23
C MET A 173 -5.95 -8.79 -14.54
N ALA A 174 -4.62 -8.71 -14.59
CA ALA A 174 -3.73 -9.65 -13.91
C ALA A 174 -3.85 -9.54 -12.38
N GLY A 175 -3.98 -8.33 -11.85
CA GLY A 175 -4.22 -8.09 -10.41
C GLY A 175 -5.62 -8.51 -9.95
N GLY A 176 -6.63 -8.34 -10.79
CA GLY A 176 -8.01 -8.72 -10.50
C GLY A 176 -8.28 -10.23 -10.61
N LEU A 177 -7.56 -10.93 -11.48
CA LEU A 177 -7.67 -12.40 -11.60
C LEU A 177 -7.07 -13.13 -10.39
N ALA A 178 -6.08 -12.53 -9.71
CA ALA A 178 -5.51 -13.09 -8.49
C ALA A 178 -6.45 -12.93 -7.27
N ALA A 179 -7.36 -11.98 -7.29
CA ALA A 179 -8.31 -11.72 -6.19
C ALA A 179 -9.63 -12.53 -6.30
N GLY A 180 -9.81 -13.31 -7.36
CA GLY A 180 -11.07 -13.97 -7.71
C GLY A 180 -11.08 -15.50 -7.59
N ASN A 181 -10.08 -16.14 -6.93
CA ASN A 181 -10.04 -17.59 -6.69
C ASN A 181 -10.00 -17.91 -5.22
#